data_7cf65f7367b512bc5347b48d4608168c
#
_entry.id   7cf65f7367b512bc5347b48d4608168c
#
_cell.length_a   1.000
_cell.length_b   1.000
_cell.length_c   1.000
_cell.angle_alpha   90.00
_cell.angle_beta   90.00
_cell.angle_gamma   90.00
#
_symmetry.space_group_name_H-M   'P 1'
#
loop_
_entity.id
_entity.type
_entity.pdbx_description
1 polymer ?
#
loop_
_entity_poly.entity_id
_entity_poly.type
_entity_poly.pdbx_seq_one_letter_code
_entity_poly.pdbx_strand_id
1 'polypeptide(L)'
;MFKNLIPKIFYERLQDGLEFFVAGLGFEVLYQDANMAVIARDGAKAYIVQNPECAARDRPELGVDTDDIDAVFMEMSTRSAHLLHPSSNRVTLRPWGAREFAMLDKSTVCVIFREWPIEG
;
A
#
# COMPACT_ATOMS: atom_id res chain seq x y z
N MET A 1 23.62 -5.46 -11.51
CA MET A 1 22.55 -6.24 -10.86
C MET A 1 21.50 -5.31 -10.27
N PHE A 2 20.24 -5.51 -10.67
CA PHE A 2 19.13 -4.77 -10.06
C PHE A 2 18.81 -5.35 -8.68
N LYS A 3 18.41 -4.51 -7.74
CA LYS A 3 18.05 -4.95 -6.39
C LYS A 3 16.57 -4.76 -6.09
N ASN A 4 16.04 -3.58 -6.39
CA ASN A 4 14.66 -3.25 -6.08
C ASN A 4 14.07 -2.34 -7.14
N LEU A 5 12.77 -2.43 -7.32
CA LEU A 5 12.00 -1.45 -8.06
C LEU A 5 11.13 -0.72 -7.03
N ILE A 6 11.35 0.58 -6.86
CA ILE A 6 10.72 1.32 -5.77
C ILE A 6 9.78 2.36 -6.33
N PRO A 7 8.48 2.29 -6.05
CA PRO A 7 7.53 3.28 -6.53
C PRO A 7 7.69 4.62 -5.84
N LYS A 8 7.36 5.67 -6.57
CA LYS A 8 7.22 7.03 -6.06
C LYS A 8 5.74 7.38 -6.15
N ILE A 9 5.15 7.75 -5.02
CA ILE A 9 3.72 8.00 -4.92
C ILE A 9 3.52 9.47 -4.58
N PHE A 10 2.72 10.16 -5.40
CA PHE A 10 2.51 11.58 -5.23
C PHE A 10 1.24 11.86 -4.44
N TYR A 11 1.32 12.79 -3.51
CA TYR A 11 0.19 13.28 -2.73
C TYR A 11 0.13 14.80 -2.80
N GLU A 12 -1.06 15.34 -2.69
CA GLU A 12 -1.23 16.78 -2.56
C GLU A 12 -0.55 17.29 -1.30
N ARG A 13 -0.69 16.53 -0.20
CA ARG A 13 -0.01 16.82 1.08
C ARG A 13 0.70 15.57 1.55
N LEU A 14 1.96 15.73 1.94
CA LEU A 14 2.78 14.61 2.44
C LEU A 14 2.08 13.86 3.57
N GLN A 15 1.41 14.60 4.47
CA GLN A 15 0.74 14.03 5.62
C GLN A 15 -0.32 12.99 5.23
N ASP A 16 -1.02 13.20 4.11
CA ASP A 16 -2.04 12.26 3.66
C ASP A 16 -1.43 10.89 3.32
N GLY A 17 -0.27 10.88 2.69
CA GLY A 17 0.45 9.64 2.40
C GLY A 17 0.97 8.96 3.66
N LEU A 18 1.48 9.73 4.60
CA LEU A 18 1.98 9.19 5.86
C LEU A 18 0.84 8.59 6.70
N GLU A 19 -0.33 9.23 6.71
CA GLU A 19 -1.49 8.69 7.42
C GLU A 19 -1.90 7.34 6.86
N PHE A 20 -1.89 7.19 5.55
CA PHE A 20 -2.25 5.92 4.93
C PHE A 20 -1.19 4.85 5.15
N PHE A 21 0.04 5.12 4.75
CA PHE A 21 1.08 4.10 4.76
C PHE A 21 1.64 3.82 6.15
N VAL A 22 1.85 4.84 6.97
CA VAL A 22 2.46 4.67 8.29
C VAL A 22 1.40 4.32 9.32
N ALA A 23 0.44 5.18 9.54
CA ALA A 23 -0.61 4.93 10.53
C ALA A 23 -1.53 3.77 10.08
N GLY A 24 -1.91 3.76 8.82
CA GLY A 24 -2.85 2.78 8.26
C GLY A 24 -2.25 1.42 8.00
N LEU A 25 -1.14 1.35 7.27
CA LEU A 25 -0.55 0.09 6.80
C LEU A 25 0.67 -0.38 7.60
N GLY A 26 1.12 0.42 8.56
CA GLY A 26 2.19 0.01 9.45
C GLY A 26 3.60 0.14 8.90
N PHE A 27 3.79 0.95 7.85
CA PHE A 27 5.13 1.24 7.35
C PHE A 27 5.90 2.12 8.33
N GLU A 28 7.22 2.01 8.32
CA GLU A 28 8.12 2.85 9.10
C GLU A 28 8.71 3.94 8.21
N VAL A 29 8.92 5.12 8.78
CA VAL A 29 9.61 6.22 8.10
C VAL A 29 11.11 6.02 8.26
N LEU A 30 11.82 5.85 7.14
CA LEU A 30 13.29 5.74 7.14
C LEU A 30 13.96 7.10 6.99
N TYR A 31 13.30 8.02 6.28
CA TYR A 31 13.75 9.39 6.07
C TYR A 31 12.54 10.26 5.80
N GLN A 32 12.59 11.51 6.25
CA GLN A 32 11.52 12.47 5.96
C GLN A 32 12.08 13.91 5.98
N ASP A 33 11.63 14.71 5.03
CA ASP A 33 11.82 16.16 5.06
C ASP A 33 10.47 16.83 4.77
N ALA A 34 10.49 18.12 4.46
CA ALA A 34 9.24 18.89 4.27
C ALA A 34 8.45 18.41 3.03
N ASN A 35 9.10 17.76 2.07
CA ASN A 35 8.51 17.46 0.76
C ASN A 35 8.39 15.98 0.45
N MET A 36 9.09 15.12 1.17
CA MET A 36 9.07 13.68 0.85
C MET A 36 9.39 12.82 2.06
N ALA A 37 9.05 11.55 1.96
CA ALA A 37 9.43 10.54 2.93
C ALA A 37 9.82 9.25 2.22
N VAL A 38 10.76 8.53 2.80
CA VAL A 38 11.11 7.16 2.41
C VAL A 38 10.51 6.26 3.46
N ILE A 39 9.68 5.33 3.04
CA ILE A 39 8.97 4.42 3.94
C ILE A 39 9.23 2.97 3.57
N ALA A 40 9.21 2.10 4.57
CA ALA A 40 9.40 0.67 4.35
C ALA A 40 8.66 -0.16 5.38
N ARG A 41 8.26 -1.36 4.99
CA ARG A 41 7.78 -2.40 5.88
C ARG A 41 8.20 -3.73 5.30
N ASP A 42 8.93 -4.54 6.08
CA ASP A 42 9.50 -5.80 5.62
C ASP A 42 10.29 -5.57 4.32
N GLY A 43 9.99 -6.27 3.26
CA GLY A 43 10.64 -6.09 1.96
C GLY A 43 10.03 -5.01 1.06
N ALA A 44 8.94 -4.36 1.50
CA ALA A 44 8.28 -3.33 0.72
C ALA A 44 8.84 -1.94 1.04
N LYS A 45 9.02 -1.11 0.00
CA LYS A 45 9.58 0.23 0.15
C LYS A 45 8.94 1.16 -0.87
N ALA A 46 8.79 2.42 -0.51
CA ALA A 46 8.23 3.43 -1.42
C ALA A 46 8.74 4.82 -1.03
N TYR A 47 8.66 5.73 -1.98
CA TYR A 47 8.85 7.15 -1.75
C TYR A 47 7.50 7.85 -1.78
N ILE A 48 7.20 8.65 -0.76
CA ILE A 48 6.02 9.49 -0.72
C ILE A 48 6.47 10.91 -1.00
N VAL A 49 5.91 11.55 -2.00
CA VAL A 49 6.35 12.88 -2.44
C VAL A 49 5.17 13.84 -2.48
N GLN A 50 5.34 15.00 -1.86
CA GLN A 50 4.34 16.06 -1.92
C GLN A 50 4.48 16.80 -3.25
N ASN A 51 3.52 16.60 -4.13
CA ASN A 51 3.45 17.26 -5.43
C ASN A 51 2.00 17.27 -5.89
N PRO A 52 1.26 18.36 -5.62
CA PRO A 52 -0.17 18.43 -5.96
C PRO A 52 -0.45 18.24 -7.45
N GLU A 53 0.42 18.74 -8.31
CA GLU A 53 0.24 18.62 -9.75
C GLU A 53 0.34 17.18 -10.23
N CYS A 54 1.36 16.45 -9.79
CA CYS A 54 1.50 15.03 -10.13
C CYS A 54 0.39 14.21 -9.47
N ALA A 55 0.03 14.53 -8.23
CA ALA A 55 -1.04 13.82 -7.50
C ALA A 55 -2.38 13.93 -8.22
N ALA A 56 -2.66 15.05 -8.88
CA ALA A 56 -3.91 15.23 -9.61
C ALA A 56 -4.00 14.32 -10.86
N ARG A 57 -2.87 13.87 -11.39
CA ARG A 57 -2.80 13.08 -12.62
C ARG A 57 -2.54 11.60 -12.39
N ASP A 58 -1.86 11.25 -11.30
CA ASP A 58 -1.40 9.89 -11.04
C ASP A 58 -2.08 9.29 -9.82
N ARG A 59 -3.01 8.34 -10.07
CA ARG A 59 -3.73 7.62 -9.02
C ARG A 59 -3.28 6.17 -9.04
N PRO A 60 -2.16 5.84 -8.38
CA PRO A 60 -1.56 4.52 -8.51
C PRO A 60 -2.34 3.43 -7.81
N GLU A 61 -2.26 2.25 -8.39
CA GLU A 61 -2.64 1.00 -7.77
C GLU A 61 -1.37 0.19 -7.56
N LEU A 62 -1.10 -0.20 -6.32
CA LEU A 62 0.13 -0.87 -5.95
C LEU A 62 -0.18 -2.29 -5.48
N GLY A 63 0.70 -3.23 -5.78
CA GLY A 63 0.60 -4.59 -5.30
C GLY A 63 1.62 -4.87 -4.22
N VAL A 64 1.20 -5.54 -3.16
CA VAL A 64 2.08 -6.06 -2.12
C VAL A 64 1.85 -7.56 -2.03
N ASP A 65 2.87 -8.34 -2.34
CA ASP A 65 2.79 -9.78 -2.17
C ASP A 65 3.11 -10.16 -0.73
N THR A 66 2.39 -11.13 -0.20
CA THR A 66 2.60 -11.65 1.13
C THR A 66 2.54 -13.18 1.12
N ASP A 67 3.17 -13.80 2.08
CA ASP A 67 3.08 -15.25 2.29
C ASP A 67 1.99 -15.63 3.29
N ASP A 68 1.27 -14.65 3.86
CA ASP A 68 0.18 -14.91 4.80
C ASP A 68 -0.89 -13.82 4.71
N ILE A 69 -1.73 -13.91 3.70
CA ILE A 69 -2.78 -12.91 3.44
C ILE A 69 -3.80 -12.86 4.58
N ASP A 70 -4.08 -13.97 5.24
CA ASP A 70 -5.06 -14.01 6.33
C ASP A 70 -4.56 -13.21 7.54
N ALA A 71 -3.28 -13.32 7.86
CA ALA A 71 -2.67 -12.53 8.94
C ALA A 71 -2.66 -11.04 8.59
N VAL A 72 -2.34 -10.68 7.36
CA VAL A 72 -2.36 -9.28 6.90
C VAL A 72 -3.78 -8.73 6.98
N PHE A 73 -4.77 -9.49 6.51
CA PHE A 73 -6.17 -9.06 6.57
C PHE A 73 -6.63 -8.84 8.01
N MET A 74 -6.27 -9.75 8.91
CA MET A 74 -6.61 -9.65 10.33
C MET A 74 -6.01 -8.36 10.93
N GLU A 75 -4.75 -8.10 10.65
CA GLU A 75 -4.08 -6.89 11.13
C GLU A 75 -4.77 -5.64 10.59
N MET A 76 -5.01 -5.57 9.28
CA MET A 76 -5.60 -4.38 8.67
C MET A 76 -7.04 -4.15 9.09
N SER A 77 -7.82 -5.22 9.26
CA SER A 77 -9.20 -5.12 9.74
C SER A 77 -9.28 -4.60 11.17
N THR A 78 -8.29 -4.92 12.00
CA THR A 78 -8.22 -4.45 13.39
C THR A 78 -7.66 -3.03 13.47
N ARG A 79 -6.63 -2.74 12.69
CA ARG A 79 -5.89 -1.47 12.72
C ARG A 79 -6.60 -0.35 11.95
N SER A 80 -7.15 -0.68 10.79
CA SER A 80 -7.55 0.33 9.79
C SER A 80 -8.75 -0.13 8.98
N ALA A 81 -9.79 -0.65 9.64
CA ALA A 81 -10.98 -1.17 8.95
C ALA A 81 -11.60 -0.16 7.99
N HIS A 82 -11.53 1.13 8.33
CA HIS A 82 -12.09 2.21 7.51
C HIS A 82 -11.37 2.41 6.17
N LEU A 83 -10.16 1.85 6.03
CA LEU A 83 -9.39 1.94 4.80
C LEU A 83 -9.58 0.73 3.90
N LEU A 84 -10.35 -0.28 4.32
CA LEU A 84 -10.66 -1.41 3.44
C LEU A 84 -11.42 -0.92 2.21
N HIS A 85 -10.99 -1.36 1.02
CA HIS A 85 -11.60 -0.96 -0.23
C HIS A 85 -13.06 -1.45 -0.29
N PRO A 86 -14.03 -0.58 -0.66
CA PRO A 86 -15.45 -0.98 -0.64
C PRO A 86 -15.77 -2.22 -1.49
N SER A 87 -15.04 -2.42 -2.58
CA SER A 87 -15.27 -3.55 -3.50
C SER A 87 -14.31 -4.72 -3.29
N SER A 88 -13.36 -4.62 -2.35
CA SER A 88 -12.34 -5.65 -2.07
C SER A 88 -12.04 -5.69 -0.58
N ASN A 89 -13.07 -5.71 0.23
CA ASN A 89 -12.96 -5.58 1.69
C ASN A 89 -12.84 -6.92 2.42
N ARG A 90 -12.63 -8.00 1.70
CA ARG A 90 -12.36 -9.32 2.29
C ARG A 90 -11.48 -10.14 1.35
N VAL A 91 -10.76 -11.11 1.91
CA VAL A 91 -9.90 -11.99 1.12
C VAL A 91 -10.75 -12.78 0.14
N THR A 92 -10.43 -12.67 -1.15
CA THR A 92 -11.17 -13.31 -2.23
C THR A 92 -10.20 -13.99 -3.18
N LEU A 93 -10.50 -15.23 -3.55
CA LEU A 93 -9.74 -15.95 -4.59
C LEU A 93 -10.09 -15.35 -5.95
N ARG A 94 -9.07 -14.96 -6.69
CA ARG A 94 -9.23 -14.38 -8.03
C ARG A 94 -9.02 -15.43 -9.12
N PRO A 95 -9.56 -15.19 -10.33
CA PRO A 95 -9.40 -16.13 -11.45
C PRO A 95 -7.95 -16.46 -11.81
N TRP A 96 -7.02 -15.54 -11.53
CA TRP A 96 -5.59 -15.76 -11.80
C TRP A 96 -4.88 -16.54 -10.69
N GLY A 97 -5.60 -16.99 -9.67
CA GLY A 97 -5.06 -17.88 -8.65
C GLY A 97 -4.61 -17.22 -7.35
N ALA A 98 -4.50 -15.90 -7.32
CA ALA A 98 -4.11 -15.20 -6.10
C ALA A 98 -5.30 -14.94 -5.20
N ARG A 99 -5.07 -14.95 -3.89
CA ARG A 99 -6.05 -14.50 -2.89
C ARG A 99 -5.73 -13.05 -2.56
N GLU A 100 -6.73 -12.16 -2.62
CA GLU A 100 -6.52 -10.72 -2.55
C GLU A 100 -7.54 -10.00 -1.70
N PHE A 101 -7.10 -8.89 -1.09
CA PHE A 101 -7.98 -7.83 -0.62
C PHE A 101 -7.26 -6.49 -0.86
N ALA A 102 -7.97 -5.37 -0.74
CA ALA A 102 -7.39 -4.07 -1.03
C ALA A 102 -7.70 -3.04 0.05
N MET A 103 -6.78 -2.07 0.17
CA MET A 103 -6.93 -0.88 1.00
C MET A 103 -6.93 0.34 0.08
N LEU A 104 -7.73 1.34 0.44
CA LEU A 104 -7.89 2.55 -0.36
C LEU A 104 -7.85 3.76 0.55
N ASP A 105 -7.05 4.76 0.20
CA ASP A 105 -7.03 6.00 0.98
C ASP A 105 -8.01 7.05 0.41
N LYS A 106 -8.16 8.16 1.11
CA LYS A 106 -9.05 9.24 0.69
C LYS A 106 -8.59 9.93 -0.60
N SER A 107 -7.31 9.77 -0.96
CA SER A 107 -6.74 10.31 -2.20
C SER A 107 -6.86 9.33 -3.36
N THR A 108 -7.52 8.19 -3.16
CA THR A 108 -7.71 7.11 -4.12
C THR A 108 -6.43 6.35 -4.51
N VAL A 109 -5.42 6.39 -3.68
CA VAL A 109 -4.29 5.47 -3.80
C VAL A 109 -4.73 4.12 -3.28
N CYS A 110 -4.54 3.08 -4.08
CA CYS A 110 -5.00 1.72 -3.77
C CYS A 110 -3.81 0.79 -3.58
N VAL A 111 -3.85 0.01 -2.50
CA VAL A 111 -2.86 -1.05 -2.27
C VAL A 111 -3.60 -2.39 -2.24
N ILE A 112 -3.22 -3.28 -3.14
CA ILE A 112 -3.79 -4.63 -3.21
C ILE A 112 -2.79 -5.58 -2.57
N PHE A 113 -3.23 -6.31 -1.54
CA PHE A 113 -2.44 -7.36 -0.92
C PHE A 113 -2.77 -8.69 -1.60
N ARG A 114 -1.75 -9.47 -1.94
CA ARG A 114 -1.88 -10.73 -2.67
C ARG A 114 -1.06 -11.82 -2.05
N GLU A 115 -1.65 -13.01 -2.01
CA GLU A 115 -0.92 -14.23 -1.73
C GLU A 115 -1.10 -15.16 -2.91
N TRP A 116 0.02 -15.49 -3.56
CA TRP A 116 0.04 -16.43 -4.68
C TRP A 116 0.10 -17.86 -4.15
N PRO A 117 -0.47 -18.82 -4.89
CA PRO A 117 -0.37 -20.22 -4.45
C PRO A 117 1.07 -20.68 -4.44
N ILE A 118 1.37 -21.59 -3.50
CA ILE A 118 2.69 -22.20 -3.43
C ILE A 118 2.81 -23.12 -4.64
N GLU A 119 3.85 -22.90 -5.45
CA GLU A 119 4.15 -23.80 -6.56
C GLU A 119 4.81 -25.07 -6.02
N GLY A 120 4.11 -26.17 -6.22
CA GLY A 120 4.57 -27.49 -5.79
C GLY A 120 5.62 -28.11 -6.71
#